data_38bfddb364e85d89a590016fe81cd87c
#
_entry.id   38bfddb364e85d89a590016fe81cd87c
#
_cell.length_a   1.000
_cell.length_b   1.000
_cell.length_c   1.000
_cell.angle_alpha   90.00
_cell.angle_beta   90.00
_cell.angle_gamma   90.00
#
_symmetry.space_group_name_H-M   'P 1'
#
loop_
_entity.id
_entity.type
_entity.pdbx_description
1 polymer ?
#
loop_
_entity_poly.entity_id
_entity_poly.type
_entity_poly.pdbx_seq_one_letter_code
_entity_poly.pdbx_strand_id
1 'polypeptide(L)'
;MIKINTPFYVPFFERGCEFFEDIRDDLISIIMEIHNKDPFAIQGNFPKGKLLKYNLTESNSNFLQIEHKSIKKIRSWINQNLIDSYKTIKIETQKVNIKSSWFHVTKTSGFHNMHMHPNTPLAAIFYIESGNSDIGNSWINPITGYIDSLSSRWCQSTFTSKFVPGKLIIFPGWLLHSAPPHQGDKLRILLSLNSTPII
;
A
#
# COMPACT_ATOMS: atom_id res chain seq x y z
N MET A 1 -1.88 -39.99 8.90
CA MET A 1 -1.76 -38.76 8.09
C MET A 1 -1.74 -37.58 9.07
N ILE A 2 -0.72 -36.71 9.00
CA ILE A 2 -0.62 -35.50 9.85
C ILE A 2 -1.45 -34.41 9.20
N LYS A 3 -2.36 -33.76 9.97
CA LYS A 3 -3.15 -32.61 9.50
C LYS A 3 -2.47 -31.33 9.97
N ILE A 4 -2.17 -30.43 9.03
CA ILE A 4 -1.68 -29.08 9.33
C ILE A 4 -2.88 -28.19 9.62
N ASN A 5 -2.90 -27.54 10.78
CA ASN A 5 -3.86 -26.50 11.11
C ASN A 5 -3.09 -25.17 11.27
N THR A 6 -3.66 -24.08 10.77
CA THR A 6 -3.15 -22.72 10.92
C THR A 6 -4.13 -21.91 11.78
N PRO A 7 -4.13 -22.10 13.12
CA PRO A 7 -5.10 -21.45 14.00
C PRO A 7 -4.98 -19.92 14.05
N PHE A 8 -3.81 -19.40 13.65
CA PHE A 8 -3.53 -17.97 13.53
C PHE A 8 -3.09 -17.67 12.11
N TYR A 9 -3.71 -16.68 11.50
CA TYR A 9 -3.30 -16.18 10.20
C TYR A 9 -3.48 -14.66 10.14
N VAL A 10 -2.64 -14.00 9.33
CA VAL A 10 -2.80 -12.59 8.99
C VAL A 10 -3.38 -12.54 7.58
N PRO A 11 -4.58 -12.01 7.38
CA PRO A 11 -5.14 -11.89 6.03
C PRO A 11 -4.29 -10.91 5.20
N PHE A 12 -3.88 -11.39 4.04
CA PHE A 12 -3.06 -10.63 3.10
C PHE A 12 -3.51 -10.97 1.68
N PHE A 13 -3.93 -9.97 0.92
CA PHE A 13 -4.52 -10.18 -0.39
C PHE A 13 -3.70 -9.47 -1.44
N GLU A 14 -3.46 -10.14 -2.57
CA GLU A 14 -2.81 -9.58 -3.75
C GLU A 14 -3.71 -9.72 -4.97
N ARG A 15 -3.81 -8.68 -5.79
CA ARG A 15 -4.56 -8.68 -7.04
C ARG A 15 -3.84 -7.86 -8.10
N GLY A 16 -3.71 -8.41 -9.33
CA GLY A 16 -3.30 -7.65 -10.51
C GLY A 16 -4.48 -6.91 -11.11
N CYS A 17 -4.27 -5.69 -11.58
CA CYS A 17 -5.25 -4.90 -12.30
C CYS A 17 -5.12 -5.20 -13.80
N GLU A 18 -6.11 -5.86 -14.38
CA GLU A 18 -6.08 -6.37 -15.76
C GLU A 18 -6.04 -5.25 -16.81
N PHE A 19 -6.52 -4.07 -16.46
CA PHE A 19 -6.57 -2.89 -17.34
C PHE A 19 -5.57 -1.79 -16.91
N PHE A 20 -4.55 -2.15 -16.14
CA PHE A 20 -3.61 -1.17 -15.59
C PHE A 20 -2.92 -0.35 -16.69
N GLU A 21 -2.47 -1.00 -17.74
CA GLU A 21 -1.77 -0.32 -18.83
C GLU A 21 -2.63 0.74 -19.54
N ASP A 22 -3.96 0.55 -19.58
CA ASP A 22 -4.90 1.53 -20.16
C ASP A 22 -4.96 2.86 -19.37
N ILE A 23 -4.60 2.83 -18.08
CA ILE A 23 -4.74 3.98 -17.17
C ILE A 23 -3.44 4.46 -16.57
N ARG A 24 -2.35 3.71 -16.78
CA ARG A 24 -1.05 3.97 -16.14
C ARG A 24 -0.54 5.38 -16.41
N ASP A 25 -0.48 5.77 -17.66
CA ASP A 25 0.07 7.07 -18.06
C ASP A 25 -0.78 8.24 -17.55
N ASP A 26 -2.12 8.10 -17.55
CA ASP A 26 -3.03 9.06 -16.94
C ASP A 26 -2.75 9.19 -15.42
N LEU A 27 -2.59 8.08 -14.70
CA LEU A 27 -2.30 8.11 -13.26
C LEU A 27 -0.96 8.79 -12.97
N ILE A 28 0.09 8.43 -13.70
CA ILE A 28 1.42 9.03 -13.54
C ILE A 28 1.36 10.54 -13.85
N SER A 29 0.70 10.94 -14.92
CA SER A 29 0.57 12.34 -15.32
C SER A 29 -0.12 13.17 -14.23
N ILE A 30 -1.26 12.70 -13.70
CA ILE A 30 -2.01 13.40 -12.65
C ILE A 30 -1.18 13.48 -11.36
N ILE A 31 -0.53 12.39 -10.98
CA ILE A 31 0.32 12.36 -9.78
C ILE A 31 1.47 13.35 -9.92
N MET A 32 2.16 13.35 -11.06
CA MET A 32 3.30 14.25 -11.28
C MET A 32 2.88 15.72 -11.40
N GLU A 33 1.70 16.00 -11.95
CA GLU A 33 1.16 17.37 -11.97
C GLU A 33 0.93 17.88 -10.54
N ILE A 34 0.32 17.09 -9.67
CA ILE A 34 0.09 17.44 -8.26
C ILE A 34 1.42 17.54 -7.50
N HIS A 35 2.31 16.55 -7.68
CA HIS A 35 3.62 16.52 -7.06
C HIS A 35 4.46 17.75 -7.40
N ASN A 36 4.45 18.19 -8.65
CA ASN A 36 5.23 19.35 -9.11
C ASN A 36 4.65 20.69 -8.63
N LYS A 37 3.33 20.78 -8.42
CA LYS A 37 2.67 21.99 -7.88
C LYS A 37 2.94 22.17 -6.39
N ASP A 38 2.97 21.07 -5.63
CA ASP A 38 3.26 21.08 -4.20
C ASP A 38 4.18 19.90 -3.83
N PRO A 39 5.49 20.02 -4.17
CA PRO A 39 6.48 18.98 -3.87
C PRO A 39 6.68 18.74 -2.37
N PHE A 40 6.06 19.58 -1.54
CA PHE A 40 6.09 19.49 -0.08
C PHE A 40 4.71 19.16 0.52
N ALA A 41 3.77 18.70 -0.30
CA ALA A 41 2.50 18.21 0.19
C ALA A 41 2.75 16.99 1.07
N ILE A 42 2.92 17.28 2.35
CA ILE A 42 3.28 16.31 3.36
C ILE A 42 2.05 16.02 4.17
N GLN A 43 1.72 14.75 4.23
CA GLN A 43 0.87 14.27 5.29
C GLN A 43 1.66 13.99 6.55
N GLY A 44 0.99 14.23 7.65
CA GLY A 44 1.43 13.82 8.95
C GLY A 44 2.15 14.90 9.73
N ASN A 45 2.44 14.55 10.96
CA ASN A 45 3.02 15.41 12.00
C ASN A 45 4.50 15.77 11.78
N PHE A 46 4.99 15.70 10.54
CA PHE A 46 6.37 16.07 10.23
C PHE A 46 6.44 17.54 9.81
N PRO A 47 7.28 18.36 10.45
CA PRO A 47 7.50 19.72 10.02
C PRO A 47 7.95 19.79 8.56
N LYS A 48 7.42 20.77 7.81
CA LYS A 48 7.91 21.10 6.46
C LYS A 48 9.44 21.11 6.46
N GLY A 49 10.07 20.44 5.52
CA GLY A 49 11.53 20.35 5.38
C GLY A 49 12.18 19.08 5.96
N LYS A 50 11.53 18.33 6.87
CA LYS A 50 12.09 17.06 7.36
C LYS A 50 11.91 15.90 6.39
N LEU A 51 10.94 15.97 5.48
CA LEU A 51 10.68 14.92 4.50
C LEU A 51 11.64 14.92 3.31
N LEU A 52 12.27 16.03 2.99
CA LEU A 52 13.40 16.05 2.06
C LEU A 52 14.52 15.11 2.52
N LYS A 53 14.65 14.88 3.83
CA LYS A 53 15.62 13.95 4.43
C LYS A 53 15.37 12.49 4.03
N TYR A 54 14.13 12.11 3.71
CA TYR A 54 13.77 10.74 3.37
C TYR A 54 13.59 10.51 1.88
N ASN A 55 13.80 11.54 1.04
CA ASN A 55 13.57 11.45 -0.42
C ASN A 55 12.18 10.90 -0.78
N LEU A 56 11.19 11.20 0.05
CA LEU A 56 9.81 10.77 -0.08
C LEU A 56 8.88 11.97 -0.02
N THR A 57 7.94 12.04 -0.94
CA THR A 57 6.82 12.99 -0.92
C THR A 57 5.51 12.21 -0.82
N GLU A 58 4.64 12.64 0.08
CA GLU A 58 3.26 12.17 0.19
C GLU A 58 2.30 13.26 -0.24
N SER A 59 1.24 12.90 -0.98
CA SER A 59 0.17 13.84 -1.28
C SER A 59 -0.76 14.05 -0.07
N ASN A 60 -1.56 15.12 -0.12
CA ASN A 60 -2.72 15.24 0.75
C ASN A 60 -3.69 14.07 0.53
N SER A 61 -4.55 13.80 1.52
CA SER A 61 -5.58 12.77 1.43
C SER A 61 -6.60 13.07 0.33
N ASN A 62 -7.28 12.00 -0.12
CA ASN A 62 -8.38 12.02 -1.08
C ASN A 62 -7.99 12.00 -2.58
N PHE A 63 -6.83 11.46 -2.91
CA PHE A 63 -6.43 11.27 -4.31
C PHE A 63 -7.50 10.56 -5.15
N LEU A 64 -8.11 9.49 -4.63
CA LEU A 64 -9.16 8.75 -5.34
C LEU A 64 -10.48 9.53 -5.51
N GLN A 65 -10.63 10.73 -4.93
CA GLN A 65 -11.81 11.59 -5.13
C GLN A 65 -11.66 12.53 -6.32
N ILE A 66 -10.49 12.57 -6.95
CA ILE A 66 -10.26 13.42 -8.14
C ILE A 66 -11.17 12.99 -9.29
N GLU A 67 -11.83 13.97 -9.90
CA GLU A 67 -12.76 13.77 -11.00
C GLU A 67 -12.00 13.57 -12.34
N HIS A 68 -11.55 12.32 -12.57
CA HIS A 68 -10.92 11.87 -13.80
C HIS A 68 -11.36 10.46 -14.17
N LYS A 69 -11.54 10.16 -15.45
CA LYS A 69 -12.03 8.83 -15.94
C LYS A 69 -11.20 7.67 -15.40
N SER A 70 -9.87 7.77 -15.44
CA SER A 70 -8.95 6.72 -15.02
C SER A 70 -8.93 6.56 -13.50
N ILE A 71 -9.08 7.67 -12.74
CA ILE A 71 -9.23 7.62 -11.28
C ILE A 71 -10.55 6.98 -10.87
N LYS A 72 -11.66 7.32 -11.55
CA LYS A 72 -12.95 6.66 -11.31
C LYS A 72 -12.89 5.16 -11.61
N LYS A 73 -12.22 4.76 -12.70
CA LYS A 73 -12.04 3.36 -13.09
C LYS A 73 -11.26 2.57 -12.04
N ILE A 74 -10.10 3.07 -11.62
CA ILE A 74 -9.29 2.39 -10.60
C ILE A 74 -9.94 2.42 -9.21
N ARG A 75 -10.61 3.50 -8.82
CA ARG A 75 -11.37 3.60 -7.57
C ARG A 75 -12.45 2.53 -7.49
N SER A 76 -13.25 2.36 -8.56
CA SER A 76 -14.29 1.35 -8.60
C SER A 76 -13.73 -0.05 -8.46
N TRP A 77 -12.63 -0.36 -9.15
CA TRP A 77 -11.95 -1.65 -9.09
C TRP A 77 -11.36 -1.93 -7.70
N ILE A 78 -10.68 -0.96 -7.09
CA ILE A 78 -10.16 -1.08 -5.72
C ILE A 78 -11.30 -1.31 -4.73
N ASN A 79 -12.40 -0.55 -4.85
CA ASN A 79 -13.56 -0.69 -3.97
C ASN A 79 -14.14 -2.10 -4.02
N GLN A 80 -14.29 -2.70 -5.22
CA GLN A 80 -14.76 -4.07 -5.35
C GLN A 80 -13.80 -5.08 -4.70
N ASN A 81 -12.49 -4.93 -4.90
CA ASN A 81 -11.50 -5.81 -4.27
C ASN A 81 -11.50 -5.70 -2.74
N LEU A 82 -11.75 -4.51 -2.18
CA LEU A 82 -11.93 -4.33 -0.74
C LEU A 82 -13.19 -5.05 -0.22
N ILE A 83 -14.32 -4.93 -0.93
CA ILE A 83 -15.56 -5.65 -0.58
C ILE A 83 -15.29 -7.16 -0.54
N ASP A 84 -14.66 -7.70 -1.57
CA ASP A 84 -14.35 -9.12 -1.67
C ASP A 84 -13.39 -9.57 -0.57
N SER A 85 -12.41 -8.74 -0.23
CA SER A 85 -11.47 -9.00 0.87
C SER A 85 -12.19 -9.04 2.23
N TYR A 86 -13.10 -8.08 2.49
CA TYR A 86 -13.92 -8.09 3.72
C TYR A 86 -14.77 -9.36 3.83
N LYS A 87 -15.45 -9.74 2.74
CA LYS A 87 -16.24 -10.99 2.70
C LYS A 87 -15.37 -12.23 2.97
N THR A 88 -14.16 -12.26 2.41
CA THR A 88 -13.22 -13.39 2.62
C THR A 88 -12.85 -13.56 4.10
N ILE A 89 -12.74 -12.48 4.85
CA ILE A 89 -12.49 -12.51 6.31
C ILE A 89 -13.79 -12.54 7.14
N LYS A 90 -14.92 -12.93 6.52
CA LYS A 90 -16.22 -13.09 7.16
C LYS A 90 -16.87 -11.80 7.69
N ILE A 91 -16.51 -10.67 7.10
CA ILE A 91 -17.21 -9.40 7.33
C ILE A 91 -18.16 -9.16 6.16
N GLU A 92 -19.45 -9.40 6.39
CA GLU A 92 -20.48 -9.20 5.38
C GLU A 92 -20.70 -7.71 5.14
N THR A 93 -20.35 -7.25 3.94
CA THR A 93 -20.58 -5.87 3.52
C THR A 93 -20.86 -5.79 2.03
N GLN A 94 -21.67 -4.83 1.64
CA GLN A 94 -21.96 -4.48 0.24
C GLN A 94 -21.28 -3.16 -0.16
N LYS A 95 -20.76 -2.40 0.81
CA LYS A 95 -20.17 -1.09 0.59
C LYS A 95 -18.94 -0.91 1.48
N VAL A 96 -17.98 -0.20 0.95
CA VAL A 96 -16.75 0.17 1.68
C VAL A 96 -16.59 1.68 1.62
N ASN A 97 -16.23 2.28 2.75
CA ASN A 97 -15.80 3.66 2.81
C ASN A 97 -14.26 3.72 2.72
N ILE A 98 -13.73 4.31 1.65
CA ILE A 98 -12.32 4.67 1.55
C ILE A 98 -12.15 6.00 2.30
N LYS A 99 -11.68 5.92 3.55
CA LYS A 99 -11.54 7.08 4.45
C LYS A 99 -10.53 8.10 3.96
N SER A 100 -9.45 7.62 3.39
CA SER A 100 -8.36 8.43 2.85
C SER A 100 -7.61 7.68 1.76
N SER A 101 -7.07 8.42 0.83
CA SER A 101 -6.21 7.88 -0.23
C SER A 101 -5.18 8.92 -0.62
N TRP A 102 -3.91 8.52 -0.73
CA TRP A 102 -2.79 9.41 -1.05
C TRP A 102 -1.74 8.67 -1.86
N PHE A 103 -0.96 9.40 -2.63
CA PHE A 103 0.15 8.80 -3.36
C PHE A 103 1.49 9.13 -2.70
N HIS A 104 2.47 8.28 -2.97
CA HIS A 104 3.87 8.48 -2.63
C HIS A 104 4.68 8.63 -3.91
N VAL A 105 5.57 9.62 -3.93
CA VAL A 105 6.63 9.75 -4.94
C VAL A 105 7.96 9.64 -4.21
N THR A 106 8.73 8.61 -4.50
CA THR A 106 9.97 8.28 -3.80
C THR A 106 11.15 8.35 -4.75
N LYS A 107 12.16 9.13 -4.39
CA LYS A 107 13.46 9.21 -5.08
C LYS A 107 14.40 8.11 -4.58
N THR A 108 15.51 7.89 -5.28
CA THR A 108 16.58 6.98 -4.87
C THR A 108 16.96 7.19 -3.40
N SER A 109 17.13 6.11 -2.67
CA SER A 109 17.36 6.04 -1.22
C SER A 109 16.20 6.54 -0.35
N GLY A 110 15.09 6.99 -0.95
CA GLY A 110 13.89 7.36 -0.21
C GLY A 110 13.22 6.15 0.41
N PHE A 111 12.64 6.32 1.60
CA PHE A 111 11.99 5.26 2.36
C PHE A 111 10.82 5.80 3.18
N HIS A 112 9.94 4.92 3.59
CA HIS A 112 8.91 5.21 4.57
C HIS A 112 9.16 4.40 5.84
N ASN A 113 9.17 5.08 6.99
CA ASN A 113 9.38 4.45 8.28
C ASN A 113 8.32 3.37 8.56
N MET A 114 8.69 2.47 9.47
CA MET A 114 7.77 1.47 10.00
C MET A 114 6.62 2.15 10.73
N HIS A 115 5.39 1.75 10.37
CA HIS A 115 4.16 2.32 10.91
C HIS A 115 2.98 1.35 10.77
N MET A 116 1.86 1.72 11.33
CA MET A 116 0.56 1.07 11.18
C MET A 116 -0.52 2.14 10.95
N HIS A 117 -1.72 1.71 10.54
CA HIS A 117 -2.87 2.59 10.32
C HIS A 117 -3.90 2.37 11.43
N PRO A 118 -3.92 3.19 12.50
CA PRO A 118 -4.87 3.03 13.59
C PRO A 118 -6.31 3.24 13.08
N ASN A 119 -7.26 2.52 13.68
CA ASN A 119 -8.69 2.59 13.33
C ASN A 119 -8.99 2.29 11.84
N THR A 120 -8.15 1.46 11.22
CA THR A 120 -8.27 1.03 9.83
C THR A 120 -8.32 -0.50 9.79
N PRO A 121 -9.50 -1.11 9.58
CA PRO A 121 -9.58 -2.57 9.48
C PRO A 121 -8.74 -3.13 8.34
N LEU A 122 -8.86 -2.58 7.13
CA LEU A 122 -8.00 -2.93 5.99
C LEU A 122 -7.40 -1.67 5.37
N ALA A 123 -6.09 -1.68 5.20
CA ALA A 123 -5.33 -0.74 4.39
C ALA A 123 -4.97 -1.39 3.05
N ALA A 124 -4.66 -0.58 2.05
CA ALA A 124 -4.18 -1.10 0.77
C ALA A 124 -3.10 -0.21 0.16
N ILE A 125 -2.27 -0.86 -0.67
CA ILE A 125 -1.23 -0.23 -1.47
C ILE A 125 -1.42 -0.68 -2.92
N PHE A 126 -1.44 0.27 -3.85
CA PHE A 126 -1.48 0.00 -5.27
C PHE A 126 -0.19 0.51 -5.94
N TYR A 127 0.54 -0.38 -6.57
CA TYR A 127 1.83 -0.09 -7.20
C TYR A 127 1.63 0.49 -8.61
N ILE A 128 2.26 1.63 -8.90
CA ILE A 128 2.09 2.37 -10.16
C ILE A 128 3.38 2.37 -10.98
N GLU A 129 4.50 2.84 -10.39
CA GLU A 129 5.79 2.93 -11.10
C GLU A 129 6.92 2.44 -10.19
N SER A 130 7.69 1.47 -10.66
CA SER A 130 8.72 0.80 -9.87
C SER A 130 10.01 1.60 -9.69
N GLY A 131 10.26 2.55 -10.60
CA GLY A 131 11.49 3.34 -10.59
C GLY A 131 12.77 2.52 -10.81
N ASN A 132 12.68 1.40 -11.57
CA ASN A 132 13.76 0.45 -11.83
C ASN A 132 14.19 -0.37 -10.59
N SER A 133 13.25 -0.64 -9.67
CA SER A 133 13.47 -1.54 -8.52
C SER A 133 12.26 -2.45 -8.36
N ASP A 134 12.49 -3.72 -8.10
CA ASP A 134 11.42 -4.69 -7.84
C ASP A 134 11.11 -4.85 -6.33
N ILE A 135 11.74 -4.06 -5.47
CA ILE A 135 11.51 -4.10 -4.02
C ILE A 135 10.28 -3.28 -3.67
N GLY A 136 9.24 -3.96 -3.18
CA GLY A 136 8.01 -3.33 -2.69
C GLY A 136 8.05 -3.00 -1.20
N ASN A 137 6.90 -3.03 -0.55
CA ASN A 137 6.78 -2.80 0.88
C ASN A 137 7.15 -4.05 1.67
N SER A 138 7.54 -3.83 2.94
CA SER A 138 7.87 -4.89 3.90
C SER A 138 6.92 -4.87 5.07
N TRP A 139 6.49 -6.05 5.52
CA TRP A 139 5.64 -6.26 6.70
C TRP A 139 6.37 -7.10 7.73
N ILE A 140 6.12 -6.80 9.00
CA ILE A 140 6.67 -7.56 10.12
C ILE A 140 5.66 -8.59 10.58
N ASN A 141 6.13 -9.82 10.73
CA ASN A 141 5.33 -10.88 11.34
C ASN A 141 5.05 -10.52 12.82
N PRO A 142 3.78 -10.38 13.23
CA PRO A 142 3.44 -9.98 14.60
C PRO A 142 3.88 -11.00 15.68
N ILE A 143 4.28 -12.21 15.28
CA ILE A 143 4.71 -13.28 16.19
C ILE A 143 6.25 -13.35 16.29
N THR A 144 6.98 -12.38 15.76
CA THR A 144 8.45 -12.44 15.64
C THR A 144 9.21 -12.59 16.96
N GLY A 145 8.66 -12.14 18.08
CA GLY A 145 9.33 -12.24 19.39
C GLY A 145 9.62 -13.68 19.88
N TYR A 146 9.07 -14.67 19.19
CA TYR A 146 9.17 -16.09 19.55
C TYR A 146 9.86 -16.95 18.48
N ILE A 147 10.42 -16.31 17.44
CA ILE A 147 11.08 -17.03 16.35
C ILE A 147 12.54 -17.24 16.71
N ASP A 148 12.91 -18.50 16.99
CA ASP A 148 14.27 -18.93 17.15
C ASP A 148 14.92 -19.34 15.81
N SER A 149 16.19 -19.74 15.86
CA SER A 149 16.95 -20.15 14.67
C SER A 149 16.36 -21.37 13.93
N LEU A 150 15.64 -22.23 14.63
CA LEU A 150 14.98 -23.39 14.02
C LEU A 150 13.65 -22.97 13.39
N SER A 151 12.86 -22.16 14.11
CA SER A 151 11.57 -21.65 13.64
C SER A 151 11.70 -20.79 12.40
N SER A 152 12.82 -20.08 12.21
CA SER A 152 13.07 -19.25 11.02
C SER A 152 13.04 -20.04 9.70
N ARG A 153 13.13 -21.38 9.74
CA ARG A 153 13.03 -22.23 8.54
C ARG A 153 11.60 -22.32 7.98
N TRP A 154 10.57 -22.09 8.79
CA TRP A 154 9.16 -22.19 8.36
C TRP A 154 8.33 -20.94 8.71
N CYS A 155 8.86 -20.02 9.52
CA CYS A 155 8.19 -18.79 9.95
C CYS A 155 9.12 -17.59 9.73
N GLN A 156 8.84 -16.81 8.70
CA GLN A 156 9.63 -15.63 8.39
C GLN A 156 9.29 -14.48 9.35
N SER A 157 10.32 -13.76 9.81
CA SER A 157 10.14 -12.57 10.64
C SER A 157 9.63 -11.36 9.87
N THR A 158 9.93 -11.32 8.57
CA THR A 158 9.50 -10.26 7.66
C THR A 158 9.07 -10.84 6.32
N PHE A 159 8.11 -10.19 5.70
CA PHE A 159 7.71 -10.44 4.31
C PHE A 159 7.92 -9.16 3.51
N THR A 160 8.66 -9.23 2.40
CA THR A 160 8.82 -8.12 1.46
C THR A 160 8.19 -8.51 0.13
N SER A 161 7.22 -7.72 -0.33
CA SER A 161 6.59 -7.95 -1.62
C SER A 161 7.50 -7.57 -2.77
N LYS A 162 7.26 -8.16 -3.95
CA LYS A 162 7.80 -7.62 -5.19
C LYS A 162 6.95 -6.43 -5.64
N PHE A 163 7.61 -5.34 -6.02
CA PHE A 163 6.97 -4.21 -6.68
C PHE A 163 6.62 -4.61 -8.12
N VAL A 164 5.36 -4.82 -8.39
CA VAL A 164 4.85 -5.11 -9.73
C VAL A 164 3.83 -4.03 -10.07
N PRO A 165 4.07 -3.15 -11.06
CA PRO A 165 3.09 -2.16 -11.49
C PRO A 165 1.73 -2.79 -11.77
N GLY A 166 0.65 -2.14 -11.36
CA GLY A 166 -0.71 -2.66 -11.45
C GLY A 166 -1.12 -3.64 -10.33
N LYS A 167 -0.23 -3.95 -9.38
CA LYS A 167 -0.56 -4.83 -8.26
C LYS A 167 -1.19 -4.04 -7.10
N LEU A 168 -2.33 -4.54 -6.61
CA LEU A 168 -2.97 -4.13 -5.37
C LEU A 168 -2.61 -5.12 -4.26
N ILE A 169 -2.21 -4.60 -3.11
CA ILE A 169 -2.00 -5.36 -1.88
C ILE A 169 -2.96 -4.82 -0.83
N ILE A 170 -3.75 -5.71 -0.18
CA ILE A 170 -4.68 -5.36 0.89
C ILE A 170 -4.28 -6.13 2.14
N PHE A 171 -4.19 -5.45 3.27
CA PHE A 171 -3.73 -6.02 4.54
C PHE A 171 -4.38 -5.32 5.74
N PRO A 172 -4.38 -5.94 6.94
CA PRO A 172 -4.90 -5.31 8.15
C PRO A 172 -4.13 -4.04 8.49
N GLY A 173 -4.86 -2.94 8.76
CA GLY A 173 -4.23 -1.67 9.08
C GLY A 173 -3.33 -1.69 10.32
N TRP A 174 -3.57 -2.60 11.27
CA TRP A 174 -2.73 -2.80 12.45
C TRP A 174 -1.38 -3.48 12.16
N LEU A 175 -1.19 -4.07 10.97
CA LEU A 175 0.03 -4.78 10.62
C LEU A 175 1.17 -3.79 10.37
N LEU A 176 2.25 -3.92 11.16
CA LEU A 176 3.44 -3.09 11.03
C LEU A 176 4.09 -3.30 9.66
N HIS A 177 4.32 -2.19 8.96
CA HIS A 177 4.91 -2.20 7.63
C HIS A 177 5.73 -0.94 7.35
N SER A 178 6.55 -1.02 6.31
CA SER A 178 7.43 0.07 5.85
C SER A 178 7.60 0.00 4.34
N ALA A 179 8.15 1.06 3.75
CA ALA A 179 8.73 1.00 2.42
C ALA A 179 10.26 1.07 2.57
N PRO A 180 10.99 -0.02 2.28
CA PRO A 180 12.45 -0.03 2.32
C PRO A 180 13.08 1.05 1.43
N PRO A 181 14.34 1.44 1.66
CA PRO A 181 15.04 2.39 0.81
C PRO A 181 14.96 2.00 -0.67
N HIS A 182 14.49 2.94 -1.49
CA HIS A 182 14.35 2.73 -2.92
C HIS A 182 15.71 2.58 -3.58
N GLN A 183 15.95 1.46 -4.25
CA GLN A 183 17.24 1.13 -4.87
C GLN A 183 17.32 1.48 -6.36
N GLY A 184 16.19 1.87 -6.97
CA GLY A 184 16.15 2.28 -8.37
C GLY A 184 16.66 3.70 -8.58
N ASP A 185 16.95 4.04 -9.82
CA ASP A 185 17.47 5.33 -10.27
C ASP A 185 16.39 6.29 -10.80
N LYS A 186 15.14 5.80 -10.92
CA LYS A 186 13.96 6.60 -11.31
C LYS A 186 12.98 6.72 -10.14
N LEU A 187 11.94 7.51 -10.30
CA LEU A 187 10.91 7.70 -9.29
C LEU A 187 10.08 6.42 -9.08
N ARG A 188 9.93 6.00 -7.83
CA ARG A 188 8.96 4.99 -7.42
C ARG A 188 7.65 5.67 -7.03
N ILE A 189 6.53 5.22 -7.62
CA ILE A 189 5.22 5.80 -7.37
C ILE A 189 4.25 4.71 -6.93
N LEU A 190 3.54 4.96 -5.83
CA LEU A 190 2.47 4.09 -5.34
C LEU A 190 1.31 4.90 -4.77
N LEU A 191 0.15 4.29 -4.66
CA LEU A 191 -1.03 4.82 -4.01
C LEU A 191 -1.29 4.03 -2.74
N SER A 192 -1.58 4.73 -1.64
CA SER A 192 -2.00 4.14 -0.36
C SER A 192 -3.41 4.57 -0.02
N LEU A 193 -4.13 3.73 0.70
CA LEU A 193 -5.49 4.04 1.15
C LEU A 193 -5.88 3.31 2.43
N ASN A 194 -6.85 3.89 3.13
CA ASN A 194 -7.48 3.34 4.32
C ASN A 194 -8.95 3.07 4.06
N SER A 195 -9.45 1.93 4.51
CA SER A 195 -10.85 1.55 4.30
C SER A 195 -11.54 1.04 5.56
N THR A 196 -12.87 1.19 5.59
CA THR A 196 -13.76 0.56 6.57
C THR A 196 -14.97 -0.03 5.86
N PRO A 197 -15.49 -1.19 6.31
CA PRO A 197 -16.74 -1.72 5.80
C PRO A 197 -17.90 -0.84 6.29
N ILE A 198 -18.96 -0.77 5.49
CA ILE A 198 -20.25 -0.19 5.90
C ILE A 198 -21.17 -1.39 6.15
N ILE A 199 -21.46 -1.64 7.43
CA ILE A 199 -22.31 -2.72 7.92
C ILE A 199 -23.73 -2.23 8.04
#